data_bc2f1c4f3d40a59098f438a492b9806e
#
_entry.id   bc2f1c4f3d40a59098f438a492b9806e
#
_cell.length_a   1.000
_cell.length_b   1.000
_cell.length_c   1.000
_cell.angle_alpha   90.00
_cell.angle_beta   90.00
_cell.angle_gamma   90.00
#
_symmetry.space_group_name_H-M   'P 1'
#
loop_
_entity.id
_entity.type
_entity.pdbx_description
1 polymer ?
#
loop_
_entity_poly.entity_id
_entity_poly.type
_entity_poly.pdbx_seq_one_letter_code
_entity_poly.pdbx_strand_id
1 'polypeptide(L)'
;FVALATSTTIVGPLLVRFGIDTGIRTADRSALGIAVAGFALAVVLAYVGSRRQYVLINRAGEGFLRELRLRLFAHIQRQSLGFFDENKAGVLVARMTADIESMSELVQWGLLQFVSAGILLLVAICVLLVMSWQLTLIALAVLPIVVLASMRFQRVSNDAYLEVRELSLIH
;
A
#
# COMPACT_ATOMS: atom_id res chain seq x y z
N PHE A 1 13.92 1.31 -1.39
CA PHE A 1 13.20 2.58 -1.57
C PHE A 1 12.03 2.70 -0.58
N VAL A 2 11.18 1.67 -0.44
CA VAL A 2 10.09 1.65 0.57
C VAL A 2 10.64 1.92 1.97
N ALA A 3 11.68 1.18 2.38
CA ALA A 3 12.31 1.38 3.68
C ALA A 3 12.84 2.81 3.87
N LEU A 4 13.40 3.41 2.83
CA LEU A 4 13.92 4.78 2.88
C LEU A 4 12.80 5.80 3.07
N ALA A 5 11.70 5.67 2.32
CA ALA A 5 10.53 6.53 2.47
C ALA A 5 9.89 6.38 3.87
N THR A 6 9.78 5.16 4.38
CA THR A 6 9.21 4.87 5.70
C THR A 6 10.11 5.38 6.84
N SER A 7 11.44 5.22 6.71
CA SER A 7 12.39 5.74 7.70
C SER A 7 12.29 7.25 7.85
N THR A 8 12.04 7.97 6.75
CA THR A 8 11.89 9.43 6.79
C THR A 8 10.66 9.87 7.57
N THR A 9 9.58 9.08 7.55
CA THR A 9 8.38 9.34 8.34
C THR A 9 8.68 9.34 9.86
N ILE A 10 9.65 8.53 10.29
CA ILE A 10 10.04 8.41 11.71
C ILE A 10 11.11 9.44 12.06
N VAL A 11 12.03 9.73 11.14
CA VAL A 11 13.11 10.72 11.35
C VAL A 11 12.54 12.14 11.51
N GLY A 12 11.43 12.47 10.81
CA GLY A 12 10.79 13.77 10.91
C GLY A 12 10.48 14.22 12.35
N PRO A 13 9.69 13.48 13.12
CA PRO A 13 9.39 13.80 14.52
C PRO A 13 10.63 13.86 15.42
N LEU A 14 11.64 13.03 15.17
CA LEU A 14 12.90 13.05 15.94
C LEU A 14 13.71 14.33 15.69
N LEU A 15 13.77 14.79 14.45
CA LEU A 15 14.43 16.06 14.11
C LEU A 15 13.68 17.28 14.67
N VAL A 16 12.33 17.23 14.65
CA VAL A 16 11.52 18.26 15.28
C VAL A 16 11.77 18.31 16.79
N ARG A 17 11.79 17.17 17.46
CA ARG A 17 12.12 17.07 18.88
C ARG A 17 13.53 17.64 19.17
N PHE A 18 14.54 17.25 18.40
CA PHE A 18 15.90 17.78 18.55
C PHE A 18 15.94 19.30 18.35
N GLY A 19 15.25 19.83 17.35
CA GLY A 19 15.15 21.27 17.09
C GLY A 19 14.50 22.04 18.24
N ILE A 20 13.46 21.46 18.86
CA ILE A 20 12.79 22.07 20.00
C ILE A 20 13.65 21.99 21.25
N ASP A 21 14.15 20.80 21.61
CA ASP A 21 14.85 20.56 22.86
C ASP A 21 16.23 21.26 22.88
N THR A 22 16.98 21.22 21.78
CA THR A 22 18.34 21.77 21.71
C THR A 22 18.39 23.13 21.01
N GLY A 23 17.52 23.39 20.03
CA GLY A 23 17.54 24.67 19.30
C GLY A 23 16.76 25.77 20.02
N ILE A 24 15.50 25.50 20.38
CA ILE A 24 14.62 26.54 20.96
C ILE A 24 14.85 26.70 22.43
N ARG A 25 14.91 25.63 23.22
CA ARG A 25 15.06 25.71 24.71
C ARG A 25 16.39 26.26 25.14
N THR A 26 17.48 25.96 24.43
CA THR A 26 18.81 26.48 24.75
C THR A 26 19.19 27.74 23.96
N ALA A 27 18.26 28.26 23.12
CA ALA A 27 18.50 29.39 22.23
C ALA A 27 19.70 29.23 21.30
N ASP A 28 20.07 27.98 20.96
CA ASP A 28 21.18 27.67 20.08
C ASP A 28 20.71 27.70 18.60
N ARG A 29 21.08 28.77 17.92
CA ARG A 29 20.76 28.98 16.49
C ARG A 29 21.42 27.96 15.57
N SER A 30 22.58 27.43 15.96
CA SER A 30 23.29 26.42 15.15
C SER A 30 22.59 25.08 15.21
N ALA A 31 22.14 24.63 16.36
CA ALA A 31 21.35 23.43 16.55
C ALA A 31 20.00 23.49 15.81
N LEU A 32 19.35 24.67 15.86
CA LEU A 32 18.10 24.90 15.11
C LEU A 32 18.35 24.82 13.60
N GLY A 33 19.44 25.44 13.11
CA GLY A 33 19.82 25.40 11.68
C GLY A 33 20.09 23.96 11.20
N ILE A 34 20.77 23.16 12.01
CA ILE A 34 21.03 21.72 11.71
C ILE A 34 19.72 20.93 11.68
N ALA A 35 18.80 21.16 12.63
CA ALA A 35 17.52 20.49 12.67
C ALA A 35 16.67 20.81 11.43
N VAL A 36 16.60 22.08 11.03
CA VAL A 36 15.86 22.54 9.84
C VAL A 36 16.49 21.98 8.55
N ALA A 37 17.82 22.06 8.40
CA ALA A 37 18.51 21.51 7.25
C ALA A 37 18.35 19.98 7.16
N GLY A 38 18.45 19.27 8.28
CA GLY A 38 18.22 17.83 8.36
C GLY A 38 16.78 17.46 7.98
N PHE A 39 15.80 18.22 8.47
CA PHE A 39 14.40 18.00 8.12
C PHE A 39 14.14 18.25 6.62
N ALA A 40 14.68 19.35 6.06
CA ALA A 40 14.56 19.63 4.64
C ALA A 40 15.20 18.52 3.78
N LEU A 41 16.38 18.05 4.16
CA LEU A 41 17.05 16.92 3.49
C LEU A 41 16.22 15.64 3.57
N ALA A 42 15.64 15.34 4.74
CA ALA A 42 14.78 14.20 4.95
C ALA A 42 13.55 14.24 4.03
N VAL A 43 12.90 15.41 3.90
CA VAL A 43 11.74 15.59 3.01
C VAL A 43 12.14 15.38 1.53
N VAL A 44 13.28 15.90 1.10
CA VAL A 44 13.78 15.69 -0.27
C VAL A 44 14.08 14.22 -0.53
N LEU A 45 14.73 13.54 0.40
CA LEU A 45 15.02 12.10 0.29
C LEU A 45 13.73 11.27 0.27
N ALA A 46 12.73 11.61 1.09
CA ALA A 46 11.42 10.97 1.07
C ALA A 46 10.73 11.15 -0.28
N TYR A 47 10.74 12.35 -0.82
CA TYR A 47 10.13 12.64 -2.12
C TYR A 47 10.80 11.83 -3.25
N VAL A 48 12.13 11.84 -3.31
CA VAL A 48 12.88 11.08 -4.31
C VAL A 48 12.64 9.58 -4.16
N GLY A 49 12.66 9.08 -2.92
CA GLY A 49 12.38 7.69 -2.60
C GLY A 49 10.98 7.26 -3.05
N SER A 50 9.96 8.02 -2.69
CA SER A 50 8.57 7.76 -3.04
C SER A 50 8.35 7.83 -4.56
N ARG A 51 8.92 8.82 -5.23
CA ARG A 51 8.84 8.93 -6.69
C ARG A 51 9.47 7.73 -7.39
N ARG A 52 10.65 7.30 -6.96
CA ARG A 52 11.34 6.11 -7.53
C ARG A 52 10.56 4.84 -7.27
N GLN A 53 10.03 4.69 -6.08
CA GLN A 53 9.16 3.58 -5.70
C GLN A 53 7.93 3.50 -6.60
N TYR A 54 7.21 4.60 -6.76
CA TYR A 54 6.04 4.68 -7.62
C TYR A 54 6.34 4.28 -9.07
N VAL A 55 7.42 4.81 -9.65
CA VAL A 55 7.82 4.46 -11.03
C VAL A 55 8.19 2.99 -11.18
N LEU A 56 8.92 2.42 -10.22
CA LEU A 56 9.33 1.02 -10.28
C LEU A 56 8.13 0.07 -10.17
N ILE A 57 7.19 0.37 -9.28
CA ILE A 57 5.99 -0.46 -9.07
C ILE A 57 5.08 -0.40 -10.29
N ASN A 58 4.85 0.80 -10.84
CA ASN A 58 4.05 0.91 -12.06
C ASN A 58 4.70 0.14 -13.22
N ARG A 59 6.01 0.26 -13.42
CA ARG A 59 6.71 -0.51 -14.46
C ARG A 59 6.60 -2.03 -14.25
N ALA A 60 6.77 -2.48 -13.01
CA ALA A 60 6.65 -3.90 -12.69
C ALA A 60 5.20 -4.39 -12.88
N GLY A 61 4.21 -3.60 -12.43
CA GLY A 61 2.80 -3.89 -12.61
C GLY A 61 2.39 -3.96 -14.08
N GLU A 62 2.76 -2.95 -14.87
CA GLU A 62 2.50 -2.95 -16.32
C GLU A 62 3.17 -4.13 -17.04
N GLY A 63 4.41 -4.46 -16.65
CA GLY A 63 5.12 -5.62 -17.20
C GLY A 63 4.38 -6.93 -16.91
N PHE A 64 3.91 -7.11 -15.68
CA PHE A 64 3.12 -8.27 -15.28
C PHE A 64 1.78 -8.36 -16.04
N LEU A 65 1.06 -7.25 -16.13
CA LEU A 65 -0.23 -7.20 -16.82
C LEU A 65 -0.10 -7.45 -18.33
N ARG A 66 0.98 -6.93 -18.95
CA ARG A 66 1.29 -7.21 -20.34
C ARG A 66 1.53 -8.71 -20.55
N GLU A 67 2.34 -9.33 -19.71
CA GLU A 67 2.61 -10.76 -19.79
C GLU A 67 1.32 -11.58 -19.58
N LEU A 68 0.49 -11.20 -18.63
CA LEU A 68 -0.80 -11.83 -18.37
C LEU A 68 -1.73 -11.73 -19.59
N ARG A 69 -1.84 -10.55 -20.21
CA ARG A 69 -2.62 -10.36 -21.45
C ARG A 69 -2.13 -11.27 -22.57
N LEU A 70 -0.82 -11.33 -22.77
CA LEU A 70 -0.24 -12.17 -23.82
C LEU A 70 -0.51 -13.65 -23.57
N ARG A 71 -0.38 -14.13 -22.35
CA ARG A 71 -0.66 -15.53 -21.99
C ARG A 71 -2.13 -15.87 -22.14
N LEU A 72 -3.04 -15.01 -21.68
CA LEU A 72 -4.48 -15.21 -21.85
C LEU A 72 -4.88 -15.20 -23.33
N PHE A 73 -4.38 -14.25 -24.10
CA PHE A 73 -4.64 -14.19 -25.53
C PHE A 73 -4.14 -15.44 -26.27
N ALA A 74 -2.91 -15.87 -25.98
CA ALA A 74 -2.36 -17.10 -26.54
C ALA A 74 -3.16 -18.35 -26.14
N HIS A 75 -3.69 -18.37 -24.89
CA HIS A 75 -4.55 -19.47 -24.44
C HIS A 75 -5.88 -19.49 -25.17
N ILE A 76 -6.52 -18.34 -25.34
CA ILE A 76 -7.79 -18.21 -26.08
C ILE A 76 -7.60 -18.64 -27.54
N GLN A 77 -6.51 -18.23 -28.19
CA GLN A 77 -6.22 -18.63 -29.57
C GLN A 77 -6.01 -20.13 -29.79
N ARG A 78 -5.68 -20.89 -28.76
CA ARG A 78 -5.51 -22.36 -28.83
C ARG A 78 -6.80 -23.11 -28.57
N GLN A 79 -7.91 -22.43 -28.28
CA GLN A 79 -9.19 -23.11 -28.10
C GLN A 79 -9.77 -23.63 -29.44
N SER A 80 -10.62 -24.65 -29.36
CA SER A 80 -11.30 -25.21 -30.49
C SER A 80 -12.36 -24.28 -31.09
N LEU A 81 -12.72 -24.46 -32.33
CA LEU A 81 -13.81 -23.72 -32.98
C LEU A 81 -15.12 -23.85 -32.20
N GLY A 82 -15.45 -25.03 -31.66
CA GLY A 82 -16.64 -25.24 -30.85
C GLY A 82 -16.67 -24.38 -29.60
N PHE A 83 -15.53 -24.03 -29.03
CA PHE A 83 -15.45 -23.07 -27.89
C PHE A 83 -15.94 -21.67 -28.30
N PHE A 84 -15.64 -21.23 -29.52
CA PHE A 84 -16.06 -19.94 -30.06
C PHE A 84 -17.51 -19.90 -30.49
N ASP A 85 -18.09 -21.06 -30.83
CA ASP A 85 -19.52 -21.18 -31.12
C ASP A 85 -20.37 -20.97 -29.85
N GLU A 86 -19.90 -21.47 -28.70
CA GLU A 86 -20.56 -21.26 -27.40
C GLU A 86 -20.22 -19.90 -26.77
N ASN A 87 -19.01 -19.39 -26.98
CA ASN A 87 -18.50 -18.17 -26.34
C ASN A 87 -18.18 -17.11 -27.39
N LYS A 88 -19.03 -16.10 -27.51
CA LYS A 88 -18.81 -15.00 -28.47
C LYS A 88 -17.47 -14.32 -28.22
N ALA A 89 -16.62 -14.26 -29.24
CA ALA A 89 -15.28 -13.69 -29.17
C ALA A 89 -15.26 -12.26 -28.58
N GLY A 90 -16.24 -11.41 -28.92
CA GLY A 90 -16.36 -10.07 -28.38
C GLY A 90 -16.59 -10.03 -26.88
N VAL A 91 -17.34 -10.99 -26.32
CA VAL A 91 -17.58 -11.10 -24.86
C VAL A 91 -16.30 -11.52 -24.15
N LEU A 92 -15.53 -12.46 -24.74
CA LEU A 92 -14.25 -12.90 -24.18
C LEU A 92 -13.23 -11.76 -24.13
N VAL A 93 -13.11 -10.99 -25.21
CA VAL A 93 -12.21 -9.83 -25.26
C VAL A 93 -12.64 -8.75 -24.26
N ALA A 94 -13.94 -8.45 -24.19
CA ALA A 94 -14.45 -7.46 -23.23
C ALA A 94 -14.18 -7.88 -21.77
N ARG A 95 -14.43 -9.15 -21.41
CA ARG A 95 -14.13 -9.69 -20.08
C ARG A 95 -12.63 -9.65 -19.80
N MET A 96 -11.81 -10.13 -20.75
CA MET A 96 -10.35 -10.10 -20.59
C MET A 96 -9.84 -8.69 -20.32
N THR A 97 -10.38 -7.67 -21.00
CA THR A 97 -9.98 -6.28 -20.78
C THR A 97 -10.42 -5.78 -19.41
N ALA A 98 -11.69 -5.94 -19.06
CA ALA A 98 -12.25 -5.46 -17.79
C ALA A 98 -11.64 -6.18 -16.58
N ASP A 99 -11.45 -7.51 -16.66
CA ASP A 99 -10.89 -8.29 -15.57
C ASP A 99 -9.40 -7.97 -15.36
N ILE A 100 -8.64 -7.73 -16.44
CA ILE A 100 -7.23 -7.33 -16.32
C ILE A 100 -7.11 -5.90 -15.78
N GLU A 101 -7.99 -4.98 -16.14
CA GLU A 101 -8.00 -3.63 -15.58
C GLU A 101 -8.29 -3.65 -14.07
N SER A 102 -9.26 -4.44 -13.64
CA SER A 102 -9.54 -4.58 -12.20
C SER A 102 -8.37 -5.24 -11.44
N MET A 103 -7.70 -6.21 -12.04
CA MET A 103 -6.47 -6.79 -11.47
C MET A 103 -5.31 -5.80 -11.46
N SER A 104 -5.23 -4.87 -12.42
CA SER A 104 -4.21 -3.82 -12.45
C SER A 104 -4.24 -2.97 -11.20
N GLU A 105 -5.42 -2.51 -10.83
CA GLU A 105 -5.61 -1.70 -9.62
C GLU A 105 -5.21 -2.47 -8.36
N LEU A 106 -5.62 -3.72 -8.26
CA LEU A 106 -5.32 -4.58 -7.12
C LEU A 106 -3.81 -4.88 -7.00
N VAL A 107 -3.14 -5.16 -8.11
CA VAL A 107 -1.69 -5.47 -8.13
C VAL A 107 -0.85 -4.22 -7.87
N GLN A 108 -1.17 -3.09 -8.51
CA GLN A 108 -0.36 -1.87 -8.40
C GLN A 108 -0.53 -1.20 -7.02
N TRP A 109 -1.76 -1.07 -6.54
CA TRP A 109 -2.05 -0.39 -5.28
C TRP A 109 -2.09 -1.33 -4.08
N GLY A 110 -2.72 -2.49 -4.21
CA GLY A 110 -2.91 -3.42 -3.11
C GLY A 110 -1.59 -4.01 -2.62
N LEU A 111 -0.76 -4.52 -3.51
CA LEU A 111 0.54 -5.12 -3.15
C LEU A 111 1.49 -4.07 -2.58
N LEU A 112 1.55 -2.87 -3.22
CA LEU A 112 2.34 -1.76 -2.72
C LEU A 112 1.94 -1.37 -1.30
N GLN A 113 0.65 -1.17 -1.09
CA GLN A 113 0.12 -0.75 0.20
C GLN A 113 0.38 -1.81 1.27
N PHE A 114 0.21 -3.08 0.94
CA PHE A 114 0.50 -4.19 1.85
C PHE A 114 1.97 -4.23 2.28
N VAL A 115 2.89 -4.15 1.32
CA VAL A 115 4.34 -4.14 1.61
C VAL A 115 4.74 -2.90 2.40
N SER A 116 4.25 -1.72 2.02
CA SER A 116 4.55 -0.46 2.70
C SER A 116 4.02 -0.45 4.13
N ALA A 117 2.78 -0.89 4.34
CA ALA A 117 2.18 -1.00 5.67
C ALA A 117 2.91 -2.02 6.55
N GLY A 118 3.32 -3.17 5.99
CA GLY A 118 4.10 -4.17 6.69
C GLY A 118 5.47 -3.64 7.16
N ILE A 119 6.18 -2.94 6.29
CA ILE A 119 7.46 -2.31 6.66
C ILE A 119 7.24 -1.22 7.71
N LEU A 120 6.24 -0.36 7.54
CA LEU A 120 5.90 0.68 8.51
C LEU A 120 5.59 0.08 9.88
N LEU A 121 4.80 -0.99 9.93
CA LEU A 121 4.47 -1.70 11.17
C LEU A 121 5.72 -2.25 11.86
N LEU A 122 6.61 -2.91 11.12
CA LEU A 122 7.86 -3.45 11.66
C LEU A 122 8.74 -2.34 12.23
N VAL A 123 8.94 -1.26 11.49
CA VAL A 123 9.76 -0.12 11.94
C VAL A 123 9.11 0.55 13.17
N ALA A 124 7.80 0.73 13.18
CA ALA A 124 7.09 1.30 14.33
C ALA A 124 7.26 0.43 15.59
N ILE A 125 7.13 -0.90 15.45
CA ILE A 125 7.37 -1.83 16.56
C ILE A 125 8.81 -1.72 17.06
N CYS A 126 9.81 -1.70 16.17
CA CYS A 126 11.21 -1.54 16.56
C CYS A 126 11.46 -0.24 17.32
N VAL A 127 10.91 0.89 16.85
CA VAL A 127 11.04 2.18 17.54
C VAL A 127 10.37 2.16 18.91
N LEU A 128 9.16 1.62 19.01
CA LEU A 128 8.45 1.50 20.28
C LEU A 128 9.20 0.60 21.28
N LEU A 129 9.79 -0.51 20.84
CA LEU A 129 10.60 -1.38 21.69
C LEU A 129 11.82 -0.65 22.27
N VAL A 130 12.49 0.16 21.45
CA VAL A 130 13.65 0.95 21.90
C VAL A 130 13.24 2.05 22.87
N MET A 131 12.06 2.66 22.67
CA MET A 131 11.57 3.73 23.56
C MET A 131 11.00 3.19 24.87
N SER A 132 10.14 2.18 24.81
CA SER A 132 9.51 1.57 25.97
C SER A 132 8.89 0.22 25.59
N TRP A 133 9.42 -0.85 26.15
CA TRP A 133 8.89 -2.21 25.96
C TRP A 133 7.45 -2.36 26.51
N GLN A 134 7.12 -1.61 27.57
CA GLN A 134 5.80 -1.62 28.19
C GLN A 134 4.74 -1.03 27.25
N LEU A 135 5.04 0.11 26.60
CA LEU A 135 4.14 0.72 25.60
C LEU A 135 3.97 -0.18 24.40
N THR A 136 5.03 -0.89 23.99
CA THR A 136 4.95 -1.85 22.88
C THR A 136 3.99 -3.00 23.19
N LEU A 137 4.03 -3.55 24.41
CA LEU A 137 3.10 -4.61 24.81
C LEU A 137 1.64 -4.14 24.78
N ILE A 138 1.37 -2.92 25.26
CA ILE A 138 0.02 -2.34 25.21
C ILE A 138 -0.43 -2.18 23.75
N ALA A 139 0.42 -1.63 22.89
CA ALA A 139 0.12 -1.47 21.48
C ALA A 139 -0.13 -2.81 20.78
N LEU A 140 0.69 -3.82 21.07
CA LEU A 140 0.51 -5.18 20.54
C LEU A 140 -0.77 -5.86 21.05
N ALA A 141 -1.20 -5.58 22.28
CA ALA A 141 -2.45 -6.12 22.81
C ALA A 141 -3.70 -5.53 22.13
N VAL A 142 -3.62 -4.30 21.61
CA VAL A 142 -4.70 -3.64 20.87
C VAL A 142 -4.83 -4.21 19.45
N LEU A 143 -3.73 -4.64 18.82
CA LEU A 143 -3.73 -5.15 17.44
C LEU A 143 -4.73 -6.29 17.20
N PRO A 144 -4.77 -7.37 18.01
CA PRO A 144 -5.72 -8.46 17.79
C PRO A 144 -7.18 -7.99 17.92
N ILE A 145 -7.46 -7.04 18.80
CA ILE A 145 -8.81 -6.47 18.96
C ILE A 145 -9.23 -5.75 17.68
N VAL A 146 -8.35 -4.94 17.11
CA VAL A 146 -8.60 -4.22 15.85
C VAL A 146 -8.78 -5.20 14.69
N VAL A 147 -7.94 -6.25 14.61
CA VAL A 147 -8.04 -7.27 13.57
C VAL A 147 -9.37 -8.02 13.68
N LEU A 148 -9.77 -8.45 14.86
CA LEU A 148 -11.04 -9.15 15.09
C LEU A 148 -12.24 -8.25 14.76
N ALA A 149 -12.20 -6.99 15.17
CA ALA A 149 -13.24 -6.02 14.84
C ALA A 149 -13.34 -5.80 13.33
N SER A 150 -12.21 -5.65 12.63
CA SER A 150 -12.14 -5.49 11.17
C SER A 150 -12.68 -6.73 10.44
N MET A 151 -12.31 -7.93 10.87
CA MET A 151 -12.82 -9.17 10.29
C MET A 151 -14.34 -9.32 10.48
N ARG A 152 -14.84 -8.95 11.66
CA ARG A 152 -16.29 -8.95 11.93
C ARG A 152 -17.01 -7.93 11.06
N PHE A 153 -16.49 -6.71 10.97
CA PHE A 153 -17.03 -5.66 10.12
C PHE A 153 -17.06 -6.08 8.64
N GLN A 154 -15.98 -6.68 8.16
CA GLN A 154 -15.88 -7.17 6.78
C GLN A 154 -16.95 -8.22 6.47
N ARG A 155 -17.21 -9.17 7.38
CA ARG A 155 -18.28 -10.18 7.18
C ARG A 155 -19.65 -9.52 7.09
N VAL A 156 -19.98 -8.67 8.05
CA VAL A 156 -21.28 -7.97 8.08
C VAL A 156 -21.46 -7.08 6.84
N SER A 157 -20.42 -6.36 6.45
CA SER A 157 -20.45 -5.50 5.26
C SER A 157 -20.60 -6.30 3.96
N ASN A 158 -19.95 -7.46 3.87
CA ASN A 158 -20.06 -8.33 2.69
C ASN A 158 -21.46 -8.93 2.55
N ASP A 159 -22.05 -9.37 3.66
CA ASP A 159 -23.43 -9.91 3.67
C ASP A 159 -24.43 -8.82 3.25
N ALA A 160 -24.31 -7.62 3.78
CA ALA A 160 -25.16 -6.47 3.40
C ALA A 160 -24.96 -6.08 1.91
N TYR A 161 -23.72 -6.14 1.40
CA TYR A 161 -23.45 -5.84 0.00
C TYR A 161 -24.07 -6.86 -0.97
N LEU A 162 -24.06 -8.14 -0.60
CA LEU A 162 -24.70 -9.20 -1.38
C LEU A 162 -26.22 -9.03 -1.41
N GLU A 163 -26.84 -8.67 -0.28
CA GLU A 163 -28.27 -8.42 -0.18
C GLU A 163 -28.69 -7.23 -1.07
N VAL A 164 -27.94 -6.13 -1.05
CA VAL A 164 -28.20 -4.96 -1.91
C VAL A 164 -28.05 -5.33 -3.40
N ARG A 165 -27.09 -6.19 -3.73
CA ARG A 165 -26.87 -6.63 -5.10
C ARG A 165 -27.98 -7.53 -5.61
N GLU A 166 -28.52 -8.43 -4.79
CA GLU A 166 -29.69 -9.24 -5.14
C GLU A 166 -30.92 -8.37 -5.37
N LEU A 167 -31.16 -7.39 -4.51
CA LEU A 167 -32.28 -6.44 -4.68
C LEU A 167 -32.16 -5.59 -5.95
N SER A 168 -30.92 -5.24 -6.35
CA SER A 168 -30.68 -4.46 -7.58
C SER A 168 -30.83 -5.27 -8.87
N LEU A 169 -30.78 -6.61 -8.80
CA LEU A 169 -31.01 -7.50 -9.95
C LEU A 169 -32.50 -7.82 -10.18
N ILE A 170 -33.39 -7.46 -9.23
CA ILE A 170 -34.86 -7.70 -9.31
C ILE A 170 -35.60 -6.47 -9.89
N HIS A 171 -34.90 -5.34 -10.03
CA HIS A 171 -35.42 -4.11 -10.67
C HIS A 171 -34.74 -3.85 -11.99
#